data_dbb5b4216ad784ab5bb5a904ee7525d0
#
_entry.id   dbb5b4216ad784ab5bb5a904ee7525d0
#
_cell.length_a   1.000
_cell.length_b   1.000
_cell.length_c   1.000
_cell.angle_alpha   90.00
_cell.angle_beta   90.00
_cell.angle_gamma   90.00
#
_symmetry.space_group_name_H-M   'P 1'
#
loop_
_entity.id
_entity.type
_entity.pdbx_description
1 polymer ?
#
loop_
_entity_poly.entity_id
_entity_poly.type
_entity_poly.pdbx_seq_one_letter_code
_entity_poly.pdbx_strand_id
1 'polypeptide(L)'
;VGSLFTVSAQMINILTEQNVNRSLALLQPTDIYIKPDLEGITAGDFQKSSETADRGRAAADAVSARLRALAVSAEEYEAWAKRIAYVRPSPPPVDAVVIDRLKTVNPAAVERHLRVKPGDPIDDARVNQDMLRIYGDGWYESVDYSLINQRDRNILHVTPVEKSWGSDYLRFGVNLETNFKQDSSYTLRAAYDKTWLNSLGGELLVVGEIGRTSQAAVDLYQPLDARQRYFMEGALFYGKEMIGFYQDDHKLADFEQFKGGASLGAGINVGQLGQIHAGWRQRWLEYDLTTGIPSSSFPERFEDSNSG
;
A
#
# COMPACT_ATOMS: atom_id res chain seq x y z
N VAL A 1 -36.58 -10.18 -3.19
CA VAL A 1 -35.70 -10.98 -4.09
C VAL A 1 -34.33 -11.00 -3.42
N GLY A 2 -34.00 -12.14 -2.78
CA GLY A 2 -32.71 -12.28 -2.11
C GLY A 2 -31.58 -12.27 -3.14
N SER A 3 -30.46 -11.60 -2.83
CA SER A 3 -29.28 -11.63 -3.67
C SER A 3 -28.71 -13.06 -3.72
N LEU A 4 -27.99 -13.40 -4.77
CA LEU A 4 -27.30 -14.69 -4.92
C LEU A 4 -26.41 -15.00 -3.70
N PHE A 5 -25.82 -13.96 -3.08
CA PHE A 5 -25.05 -14.05 -1.84
C PHE A 5 -25.89 -14.49 -0.64
N THR A 6 -27.12 -13.99 -0.50
CA THR A 6 -28.03 -14.38 0.60
C THR A 6 -28.44 -15.84 0.49
N VAL A 7 -28.70 -16.31 -0.73
CA VAL A 7 -29.04 -17.73 -0.99
C VAL A 7 -27.86 -18.63 -0.73
N SER A 8 -26.66 -18.26 -1.17
CA SER A 8 -25.43 -19.03 -0.92
C SER A 8 -25.09 -19.10 0.57
N ALA A 9 -25.22 -17.99 1.31
CA ALA A 9 -24.99 -17.97 2.75
C ALA A 9 -26.01 -18.85 3.49
N GLN A 10 -27.29 -18.83 3.08
CA GLN A 10 -28.32 -19.67 3.66
C GLN A 10 -28.07 -21.15 3.38
N MET A 11 -27.60 -21.51 2.18
CA MET A 11 -27.24 -22.88 1.83
C MET A 11 -26.05 -23.40 2.66
N ILE A 12 -25.01 -22.57 2.86
CA ILE A 12 -23.88 -22.89 3.73
C ILE A 12 -24.35 -23.09 5.17
N ASN A 13 -25.22 -22.24 5.68
CA ASN A 13 -25.76 -22.36 7.04
C ASN A 13 -26.55 -23.68 7.22
N ILE A 14 -27.39 -24.04 6.27
CA ILE A 14 -28.16 -25.31 6.31
C ILE A 14 -27.21 -26.50 6.33
N LEU A 15 -26.20 -26.56 5.45
CA LEU A 15 -25.22 -27.62 5.40
C LEU A 15 -24.39 -27.72 6.69
N THR A 16 -24.02 -26.57 7.25
CA THR A 16 -23.28 -26.50 8.52
C THR A 16 -24.15 -27.03 9.67
N GLU A 17 -25.41 -26.61 9.73
CA GLU A 17 -26.36 -27.03 10.77
C GLU A 17 -26.64 -28.55 10.68
N GLN A 18 -26.79 -29.11 9.49
CA GLN A 18 -26.92 -30.54 9.31
C GLN A 18 -25.70 -31.31 9.83
N ASN A 19 -24.49 -30.84 9.54
CA ASN A 19 -23.26 -31.46 10.02
C ASN A 19 -23.14 -31.37 11.54
N VAL A 20 -23.47 -30.20 12.14
CA VAL A 20 -23.48 -30.00 13.59
C VAL A 20 -24.48 -30.98 14.24
N ASN A 21 -25.72 -31.05 13.76
CA ASN A 21 -26.75 -31.93 14.30
C ASN A 21 -26.34 -33.39 14.21
N ARG A 22 -25.71 -33.79 13.10
CA ARG A 22 -25.15 -35.14 12.95
C ARG A 22 -24.06 -35.43 13.97
N SER A 23 -23.15 -34.48 14.21
CA SER A 23 -22.08 -34.61 15.18
C SER A 23 -22.61 -34.67 16.62
N LEU A 24 -23.63 -33.86 16.93
CA LEU A 24 -24.28 -33.87 18.22
C LEU A 24 -25.01 -35.17 18.50
N ALA A 25 -25.59 -35.82 17.49
CA ALA A 25 -26.25 -37.12 17.61
C ALA A 25 -25.27 -38.26 17.93
N LEU A 26 -23.98 -38.08 17.74
CA LEU A 26 -22.94 -39.08 18.06
C LEU A 26 -22.42 -38.96 19.50
N LEU A 27 -22.80 -37.91 20.22
CA LEU A 27 -22.35 -37.68 21.60
C LEU A 27 -22.84 -38.79 22.53
N GLN A 28 -21.94 -39.25 23.36
CA GLN A 28 -22.23 -40.23 24.41
C GLN A 28 -22.63 -39.48 25.71
N PRO A 29 -23.34 -40.13 26.64
CA PRO A 29 -23.73 -39.52 27.91
C PRO A 29 -22.55 -39.02 28.76
N THR A 30 -21.35 -39.55 28.51
CA THR A 30 -20.09 -39.19 29.17
C THR A 30 -19.45 -37.96 28.55
N ASP A 31 -19.82 -37.60 27.36
CA ASP A 31 -19.22 -36.44 26.67
C ASP A 31 -19.68 -35.11 27.23
N ILE A 32 -18.81 -34.14 27.23
CA ILE A 32 -19.11 -32.79 27.71
C ILE A 32 -19.22 -31.86 26.49
N TYR A 33 -20.46 -31.47 26.20
CA TYR A 33 -20.72 -30.48 25.15
C TYR A 33 -20.71 -29.07 25.74
N ILE A 34 -19.82 -28.20 25.22
CA ILE A 34 -19.71 -26.79 25.61
C ILE A 34 -20.16 -25.94 24.44
N LYS A 35 -21.25 -25.20 24.62
CA LYS A 35 -21.80 -24.30 23.61
C LYS A 35 -21.75 -22.87 24.14
N PRO A 36 -20.77 -22.05 23.71
CA PRO A 36 -20.78 -20.62 24.04
C PRO A 36 -21.93 -19.91 23.35
N ASP A 37 -22.48 -18.89 24.00
CA ASP A 37 -23.42 -17.97 23.38
C ASP A 37 -22.66 -16.97 22.49
N LEU A 38 -22.75 -17.15 21.20
CA LEU A 38 -22.12 -16.31 20.19
C LEU A 38 -23.14 -15.43 19.44
N GLU A 39 -24.29 -15.12 20.05
CA GLU A 39 -25.29 -14.23 19.44
C GLU A 39 -24.64 -12.88 19.12
N GLY A 40 -24.85 -12.41 17.88
CA GLY A 40 -24.27 -11.16 17.37
C GLY A 40 -22.78 -11.25 16.96
N ILE A 41 -22.20 -12.47 16.92
CA ILE A 41 -20.85 -12.71 16.41
C ILE A 41 -20.93 -13.65 15.20
N THR A 42 -20.36 -13.24 14.10
CA THR A 42 -20.30 -14.04 12.85
C THR A 42 -18.88 -14.54 12.59
N ALA A 43 -18.74 -15.51 11.68
CA ALA A 43 -17.44 -16.04 11.27
C ALA A 43 -16.50 -14.98 10.63
N GLY A 44 -17.02 -13.83 10.22
CA GLY A 44 -16.24 -12.72 9.68
C GLY A 44 -15.75 -11.71 10.72
N ASP A 45 -16.20 -11.80 11.98
CA ASP A 45 -15.90 -10.82 13.03
C ASP A 45 -14.56 -11.11 13.73
N PHE A 46 -13.45 -11.20 12.99
CA PHE A 46 -12.12 -11.49 13.55
C PHE A 46 -11.67 -10.50 14.64
N GLN A 47 -12.16 -9.26 14.59
CA GLN A 47 -11.86 -8.23 15.58
C GLN A 47 -12.49 -8.50 16.95
N LYS A 48 -13.53 -9.35 17.01
CA LYS A 48 -14.21 -9.78 18.25
C LYS A 48 -13.60 -11.05 18.86
N SER A 49 -12.40 -11.45 18.46
CA SER A 49 -11.76 -12.69 18.93
C SER A 49 -11.61 -12.74 20.46
N SER A 50 -11.27 -11.63 21.12
CA SER A 50 -11.17 -11.54 22.57
C SER A 50 -12.54 -11.77 23.26
N GLU A 51 -13.59 -11.09 22.76
CA GLU A 51 -14.96 -11.27 23.26
C GLU A 51 -15.45 -12.70 23.07
N THR A 52 -15.15 -13.29 21.91
CA THR A 52 -15.48 -14.70 21.62
C THR A 52 -14.81 -15.66 22.62
N ALA A 53 -13.54 -15.41 22.95
CA ALA A 53 -12.80 -16.20 23.92
C ALA A 53 -13.39 -16.08 25.34
N ASP A 54 -13.80 -14.89 25.75
CA ASP A 54 -14.42 -14.65 27.06
C ASP A 54 -15.78 -15.34 27.18
N ARG A 55 -16.60 -15.31 26.14
CA ARG A 55 -17.87 -16.06 26.08
C ARG A 55 -17.63 -17.56 26.10
N GLY A 56 -16.57 -18.06 25.44
CA GLY A 56 -16.14 -19.45 25.49
C GLY A 56 -15.73 -19.88 26.91
N ARG A 57 -14.98 -19.02 27.62
CA ARG A 57 -14.57 -19.25 29.01
C ARG A 57 -15.79 -19.34 29.92
N ALA A 58 -16.73 -18.41 29.84
CA ALA A 58 -17.95 -18.44 30.62
C ALA A 58 -18.76 -19.74 30.41
N ALA A 59 -18.87 -20.20 29.16
CA ALA A 59 -19.54 -21.46 28.85
C ALA A 59 -18.80 -22.69 29.42
N ALA A 60 -17.48 -22.68 29.43
CA ALA A 60 -16.67 -23.73 30.05
C ALA A 60 -16.80 -23.75 31.58
N ASP A 61 -16.81 -22.57 32.21
CA ASP A 61 -16.99 -22.42 33.63
C ASP A 61 -18.33 -22.97 34.11
N ALA A 62 -19.39 -22.84 33.34
CA ALA A 62 -20.72 -23.37 33.62
C ALA A 62 -20.73 -24.91 33.76
N VAL A 63 -19.81 -25.60 33.08
CA VAL A 63 -19.66 -27.08 33.15
C VAL A 63 -18.43 -27.52 33.89
N SER A 64 -17.81 -26.63 34.68
CA SER A 64 -16.54 -26.87 35.38
C SER A 64 -16.56 -28.06 36.31
N ALA A 65 -17.70 -28.36 36.96
CA ALA A 65 -17.84 -29.54 37.82
C ALA A 65 -17.64 -30.86 37.06
N ARG A 66 -18.17 -30.96 35.85
CA ARG A 66 -17.99 -32.10 34.94
C ARG A 66 -16.56 -32.20 34.42
N LEU A 67 -15.97 -31.03 34.06
CA LEU A 67 -14.58 -30.94 33.59
C LEU A 67 -13.59 -31.38 34.68
N ARG A 68 -13.83 -31.01 35.94
CA ARG A 68 -12.98 -31.42 37.06
C ARG A 68 -12.97 -32.94 37.30
N ALA A 69 -14.04 -33.64 36.95
CA ALA A 69 -14.08 -35.08 37.02
C ALA A 69 -13.13 -35.78 36.01
N LEU A 70 -12.72 -35.06 34.98
CA LEU A 70 -11.76 -35.52 33.96
C LEU A 70 -10.33 -35.00 34.24
N ALA A 71 -10.15 -34.20 35.29
CA ALA A 71 -8.86 -33.63 35.61
C ALA A 71 -7.89 -34.72 36.11
N VAL A 72 -6.67 -34.66 35.65
CA VAL A 72 -5.56 -35.46 36.19
C VAL A 72 -4.92 -34.72 37.41
N SER A 73 -4.04 -35.40 38.13
CA SER A 73 -3.29 -34.74 39.20
C SER A 73 -2.41 -33.58 38.64
N ALA A 74 -2.08 -32.64 39.52
CA ALA A 74 -1.19 -31.54 39.14
C ALA A 74 0.18 -32.05 38.61
N GLU A 75 0.68 -33.10 39.23
CA GLU A 75 1.95 -33.74 38.85
C GLU A 75 1.88 -34.37 37.46
N GLU A 76 0.81 -35.10 37.18
CA GLU A 76 0.57 -35.70 35.86
C GLU A 76 0.39 -34.63 34.79
N TYR A 77 -0.33 -33.54 35.12
CA TYR A 77 -0.51 -32.41 34.19
C TYR A 77 0.83 -31.73 33.91
N GLU A 78 1.65 -31.46 34.91
CA GLU A 78 2.98 -30.87 34.70
C GLU A 78 3.90 -31.78 33.86
N ALA A 79 3.88 -33.10 34.16
CA ALA A 79 4.65 -34.06 33.36
C ALA A 79 4.20 -34.07 31.89
N TRP A 80 2.89 -34.03 31.64
CA TRP A 80 2.32 -33.92 30.31
C TRP A 80 2.69 -32.57 29.66
N ALA A 81 2.50 -31.46 30.36
CA ALA A 81 2.83 -30.12 29.85
C ALA A 81 4.32 -29.98 29.47
N LYS A 82 5.23 -30.51 30.32
CA LYS A 82 6.66 -30.55 29.97
C LYS A 82 6.95 -31.38 28.72
N ARG A 83 6.25 -32.52 28.56
CA ARG A 83 6.43 -33.38 27.37
C ARG A 83 5.95 -32.76 26.06
N ILE A 84 4.88 -31.97 26.10
CA ILE A 84 4.31 -31.29 24.95
C ILE A 84 4.80 -29.86 24.82
N ALA A 85 5.49 -29.32 25.85
CA ALA A 85 6.09 -28.00 25.76
C ALA A 85 7.04 -27.98 24.56
N TYR A 86 6.60 -27.32 23.49
CA TYR A 86 7.45 -27.08 22.36
C TYR A 86 8.55 -26.10 22.80
N VAL A 87 9.71 -26.65 23.15
CA VAL A 87 10.91 -25.85 23.29
C VAL A 87 11.24 -25.40 21.87
N ARG A 88 10.92 -24.15 21.55
CA ARG A 88 11.43 -23.56 20.31
C ARG A 88 12.94 -23.72 20.31
N PRO A 89 13.50 -24.53 19.40
CA PRO A 89 14.96 -24.52 19.25
C PRO A 89 15.37 -23.08 18.98
N SER A 90 16.53 -22.68 19.47
CA SER A 90 17.09 -21.36 19.12
C SER A 90 17.04 -21.24 17.60
N PRO A 91 16.50 -20.12 17.06
CA PRO A 91 16.39 -19.97 15.63
C PRO A 91 17.77 -20.20 15.01
N PRO A 92 17.89 -21.04 13.97
CA PRO A 92 19.18 -21.28 13.34
C PRO A 92 19.69 -19.98 12.72
N PRO A 93 21.00 -19.77 12.64
CA PRO A 93 21.54 -18.61 11.94
C PRO A 93 21.26 -18.72 10.44
N VAL A 94 21.11 -17.59 9.79
CA VAL A 94 21.06 -17.48 8.31
C VAL A 94 22.48 -17.57 7.78
N ASP A 95 22.79 -18.56 6.95
CA ASP A 95 24.13 -18.69 6.34
C ASP A 95 24.26 -17.86 5.05
N ALA A 96 23.15 -17.68 4.34
CA ALA A 96 23.09 -16.87 3.12
C ALA A 96 21.68 -16.30 2.90
N VAL A 97 21.65 -15.17 2.21
CA VAL A 97 20.40 -14.60 1.69
C VAL A 97 20.46 -14.65 0.17
N VAL A 98 19.44 -15.20 -0.45
CA VAL A 98 19.32 -15.32 -1.91
C VAL A 98 18.03 -14.64 -2.33
N ILE A 99 18.13 -13.75 -3.30
CA ILE A 99 16.98 -13.10 -3.94
C ILE A 99 16.72 -13.85 -5.24
N ASP A 100 15.49 -14.30 -5.44
CA ASP A 100 15.11 -14.98 -6.67
C ASP A 100 15.19 -14.02 -7.86
N ARG A 101 15.35 -14.63 -9.05
CA ARG A 101 15.59 -13.86 -10.27
C ARG A 101 14.45 -12.91 -10.58
N LEU A 102 14.77 -11.62 -10.63
CA LEU A 102 13.91 -10.55 -11.10
C LEU A 102 14.06 -10.35 -12.62
N LYS A 103 13.04 -9.84 -13.27
CA LYS A 103 13.04 -9.59 -14.72
C LYS A 103 13.48 -8.16 -15.04
N THR A 104 12.93 -7.20 -14.32
CA THR A 104 13.07 -5.76 -14.58
C THR A 104 13.79 -5.07 -13.42
N VAL A 105 13.40 -5.38 -12.19
CA VAL A 105 13.93 -4.74 -10.99
C VAL A 105 15.35 -5.23 -10.70
N ASN A 106 16.24 -4.31 -10.35
CA ASN A 106 17.60 -4.66 -9.93
C ASN A 106 17.58 -5.30 -8.53
N PRO A 107 18.20 -6.47 -8.32
CA PRO A 107 18.25 -7.11 -7.00
C PRO A 107 18.81 -6.21 -5.89
N ALA A 108 19.73 -5.30 -6.19
CA ALA A 108 20.26 -4.35 -5.20
C ALA A 108 19.19 -3.41 -4.61
N ALA A 109 18.10 -3.16 -5.33
CA ALA A 109 16.95 -2.43 -4.83
C ALA A 109 16.17 -3.24 -3.77
N VAL A 110 16.16 -4.56 -3.86
CA VAL A 110 15.61 -5.46 -2.83
C VAL A 110 16.58 -5.54 -1.65
N GLU A 111 17.87 -5.75 -1.92
CA GLU A 111 18.92 -5.88 -0.87
C GLU A 111 18.93 -4.68 0.08
N ARG A 112 18.68 -3.47 -0.39
CA ARG A 112 18.69 -2.26 0.44
C ARG A 112 17.71 -2.31 1.62
N HIS A 113 16.65 -3.12 1.51
CA HIS A 113 15.60 -3.27 2.53
C HIS A 113 15.88 -4.41 3.50
N LEU A 114 16.79 -5.31 3.16
CA LEU A 114 17.13 -6.47 3.98
C LEU A 114 18.05 -6.07 5.13
N ARG A 115 17.56 -6.21 6.35
CA ARG A 115 18.35 -6.03 7.58
C ARG A 115 18.96 -7.34 8.05
N VAL A 116 18.34 -8.45 7.66
CA VAL A 116 18.86 -9.80 7.96
C VAL A 116 20.14 -10.04 7.17
N LYS A 117 21.19 -10.41 7.87
CA LYS A 117 22.51 -10.67 7.28
C LYS A 117 22.96 -12.10 7.58
N PRO A 118 23.87 -12.65 6.77
CA PRO A 118 24.52 -13.90 7.13
C PRO A 118 25.14 -13.85 8.54
N GLY A 119 24.83 -14.86 9.35
CA GLY A 119 25.21 -14.94 10.77
C GLY A 119 24.12 -14.49 11.75
N ASP A 120 23.12 -13.77 11.31
CA ASP A 120 22.00 -13.36 12.17
C ASP A 120 21.09 -14.57 12.47
N PRO A 121 20.53 -14.67 13.71
CA PRO A 121 19.47 -15.62 13.99
C PRO A 121 18.23 -15.23 13.22
N ILE A 122 17.45 -16.23 12.79
CA ILE A 122 16.18 -15.98 12.10
C ILE A 122 15.18 -15.43 13.10
N ASP A 123 14.69 -14.24 12.82
CA ASP A 123 13.59 -13.59 13.53
C ASP A 123 12.48 -13.33 12.52
N ASP A 124 11.41 -14.10 12.60
CA ASP A 124 10.26 -14.00 11.68
C ASP A 124 9.67 -12.59 11.66
N ALA A 125 9.61 -11.91 12.80
CA ALA A 125 9.08 -10.54 12.87
C ALA A 125 9.96 -9.57 12.09
N ARG A 126 11.28 -9.72 12.18
CA ARG A 126 12.24 -8.90 11.45
C ARG A 126 12.22 -9.19 9.96
N VAL A 127 12.16 -10.47 9.58
CA VAL A 127 12.04 -10.86 8.17
C VAL A 127 10.74 -10.35 7.56
N ASN A 128 9.61 -10.50 8.26
CA ASN A 128 8.32 -9.97 7.79
C ASN A 128 8.36 -8.44 7.60
N GLN A 129 9.00 -7.69 8.49
CA GLN A 129 9.20 -6.25 8.31
C GLN A 129 10.05 -5.92 7.09
N ASP A 130 11.06 -6.73 6.80
CA ASP A 130 11.87 -6.57 5.59
C ASP A 130 11.03 -6.83 4.33
N MET A 131 10.19 -7.88 4.33
CA MET A 131 9.26 -8.17 3.22
C MET A 131 8.26 -7.02 3.00
N LEU A 132 7.69 -6.47 4.06
CA LEU A 132 6.79 -5.32 3.96
C LEU A 132 7.48 -4.08 3.39
N ARG A 133 8.76 -3.86 3.70
CA ARG A 133 9.52 -2.74 3.12
C ARG A 133 9.78 -2.94 1.63
N ILE A 134 10.15 -4.14 1.22
CA ILE A 134 10.32 -4.47 -0.21
C ILE A 134 8.99 -4.29 -0.94
N TYR A 135 7.90 -4.81 -0.40
CA TYR A 135 6.56 -4.67 -0.98
C TYR A 135 6.12 -3.19 -1.10
N GLY A 136 6.54 -2.37 -0.14
CA GLY A 136 6.26 -0.93 -0.10
C GLY A 136 6.82 -0.12 -1.27
N ASP A 137 7.81 -0.64 -2.00
CA ASP A 137 8.31 -0.01 -3.24
C ASP A 137 7.26 0.02 -4.35
N GLY A 138 6.20 -0.81 -4.26
CA GLY A 138 5.07 -0.75 -5.18
C GLY A 138 5.26 -1.50 -6.51
N TRP A 139 6.40 -2.13 -6.75
CA TRP A 139 6.70 -2.84 -7.99
C TRP A 139 6.30 -4.32 -7.98
N TYR A 140 5.96 -4.86 -6.82
CA TYR A 140 5.69 -6.28 -6.61
C TYR A 140 4.21 -6.57 -6.41
N GLU A 141 3.77 -7.72 -6.92
CA GLU A 141 2.45 -8.31 -6.66
C GLU A 141 2.43 -9.01 -5.31
N SER A 142 3.51 -9.73 -4.98
CA SER A 142 3.79 -10.30 -3.66
C SER A 142 5.27 -10.30 -3.36
N VAL A 143 5.62 -10.39 -2.08
CA VAL A 143 6.98 -10.62 -1.61
C VAL A 143 6.92 -11.68 -0.52
N ASP A 144 7.43 -12.85 -0.82
CA ASP A 144 7.44 -13.99 0.06
C ASP A 144 8.88 -14.36 0.47
N TYR A 145 9.02 -15.16 1.49
CA TYR A 145 10.30 -15.74 1.85
C TYR A 145 10.16 -17.20 2.27
N SER A 146 11.23 -17.95 2.12
CA SER A 146 11.34 -19.31 2.63
C SER A 146 12.72 -19.55 3.20
N LEU A 147 12.79 -20.34 4.26
CA LEU A 147 14.04 -20.81 4.81
C LEU A 147 14.30 -22.23 4.32
N ILE A 148 15.34 -22.41 3.57
CA ILE A 148 15.72 -23.70 2.99
C ILE A 148 17.01 -24.18 3.66
N ASN A 149 16.96 -25.36 4.27
CA ASN A 149 18.17 -26.04 4.71
C ASN A 149 18.74 -26.85 3.56
N GLN A 150 19.91 -26.47 3.06
CA GLN A 150 20.61 -27.15 1.99
C GLN A 150 22.03 -27.48 2.43
N ARG A 151 22.37 -28.76 2.58
CA ARG A 151 23.70 -29.24 3.00
C ARG A 151 24.18 -28.58 4.29
N ASP A 152 23.31 -28.62 5.33
CA ASP A 152 23.53 -28.02 6.65
C ASP A 152 23.71 -26.49 6.66
N ARG A 153 23.30 -25.81 5.58
CA ARG A 153 23.26 -24.35 5.48
C ARG A 153 21.82 -23.86 5.41
N ASN A 154 21.50 -22.88 6.24
CA ASN A 154 20.20 -22.24 6.27
C ASN A 154 20.20 -21.04 5.33
N ILE A 155 19.54 -21.17 4.21
CA ILE A 155 19.48 -20.14 3.17
C ILE A 155 18.11 -19.47 3.24
N LEU A 156 18.12 -18.16 3.47
CA LEU A 156 16.91 -17.34 3.37
C LEU A 156 16.69 -16.98 1.90
N HIS A 157 15.70 -17.59 1.27
CA HIS A 157 15.25 -17.22 -0.06
C HIS A 157 14.19 -16.11 0.07
N VAL A 158 14.40 -15.02 -0.63
CA VAL A 158 13.45 -13.91 -0.78
C VAL A 158 12.91 -13.96 -2.20
N THR A 159 11.60 -14.09 -2.33
CA THR A 159 10.91 -14.32 -3.60
C THR A 159 9.97 -13.14 -3.91
N PRO A 160 10.48 -12.04 -4.46
CA PRO A 160 9.64 -10.94 -4.93
C PRO A 160 9.02 -11.33 -6.29
N VAL A 161 7.71 -11.19 -6.40
CA VAL A 161 6.99 -11.39 -7.66
C VAL A 161 6.66 -10.02 -8.24
N GLU A 162 7.31 -9.68 -9.36
CA GLU A 162 7.05 -8.41 -10.04
C GLU A 162 5.63 -8.39 -10.61
N LYS A 163 4.99 -7.21 -10.62
CA LYS A 163 3.66 -7.03 -11.16
C LYS A 163 3.56 -7.49 -12.61
N SER A 164 2.59 -8.33 -12.92
CA SER A 164 2.42 -8.96 -14.23
C SER A 164 2.12 -7.95 -15.35
N TRP A 165 1.50 -6.80 -15.01
CA TRP A 165 1.24 -5.71 -15.97
C TRP A 165 2.44 -4.80 -16.24
N GLY A 166 3.59 -5.15 -15.67
CA GLY A 166 4.86 -4.48 -15.94
C GLY A 166 5.06 -3.15 -15.22
N SER A 167 5.96 -2.35 -15.77
CA SER A 167 6.43 -1.07 -15.23
C SER A 167 5.71 0.15 -15.78
N ASP A 168 4.73 -0.06 -16.66
CA ASP A 168 4.04 1.00 -17.39
C ASP A 168 2.62 1.20 -16.86
N TYR A 169 2.27 2.43 -16.52
CA TYR A 169 0.95 2.77 -16.01
C TYR A 169 0.34 3.89 -16.86
N LEU A 170 -0.90 3.68 -17.27
CA LEU A 170 -1.71 4.73 -17.89
C LEU A 170 -2.87 5.06 -16.94
N ARG A 171 -2.95 6.32 -16.53
CA ARG A 171 -3.97 6.81 -15.61
C ARG A 171 -4.81 7.86 -16.29
N PHE A 172 -6.12 7.81 -16.08
CA PHE A 172 -7.08 8.81 -16.56
C PHE A 172 -7.78 9.43 -15.35
N GLY A 173 -8.07 10.72 -15.47
CA GLY A 173 -8.81 11.46 -14.45
C GLY A 173 -9.77 12.44 -15.11
N VAL A 174 -10.89 12.67 -14.46
CA VAL A 174 -11.87 13.69 -14.83
C VAL A 174 -12.12 14.53 -13.58
N ASN A 175 -11.96 15.84 -13.70
CA ASN A 175 -12.36 16.79 -12.69
C ASN A 175 -13.53 17.62 -13.22
N LEU A 176 -14.60 17.69 -12.44
CA LEU A 176 -15.76 18.52 -12.72
C LEU A 176 -15.93 19.48 -11.56
N GLU A 177 -15.99 20.76 -11.85
CA GLU A 177 -16.11 21.82 -10.87
C GLU A 177 -17.25 22.74 -11.24
N THR A 178 -18.12 23.06 -10.28
CA THR A 178 -19.21 24.02 -10.45
C THR A 178 -19.46 24.78 -9.16
N ASN A 179 -19.68 26.08 -9.29
CA ASN A 179 -20.10 26.91 -8.18
C ASN A 179 -21.64 27.03 -8.07
N PHE A 180 -22.40 26.31 -8.93
CA PHE A 180 -23.87 26.30 -9.05
C PHE A 180 -24.52 27.69 -9.32
N LYS A 181 -23.71 28.72 -9.53
CA LYS A 181 -24.19 30.07 -9.80
C LYS A 181 -23.86 30.54 -11.21
N GLN A 182 -22.60 30.48 -11.60
CA GLN A 182 -22.14 31.09 -12.86
C GLN A 182 -21.10 30.30 -13.62
N ASP A 183 -20.26 29.51 -12.94
CA ASP A 183 -19.15 28.82 -13.57
C ASP A 183 -19.24 27.31 -13.38
N SER A 184 -19.11 26.60 -14.48
CA SER A 184 -18.88 25.16 -14.50
C SER A 184 -17.71 24.87 -15.41
N SER A 185 -16.81 24.03 -14.98
CA SER A 185 -15.63 23.67 -15.74
C SER A 185 -15.33 22.18 -15.64
N TYR A 186 -14.61 21.69 -16.60
CA TYR A 186 -14.10 20.33 -16.60
C TYR A 186 -12.61 20.34 -16.92
N THR A 187 -11.91 19.32 -16.46
CA THR A 187 -10.54 19.00 -16.83
C THR A 187 -10.42 17.51 -17.02
N LEU A 188 -9.94 17.09 -18.17
CA LEU A 188 -9.58 15.71 -18.45
C LEU A 188 -8.07 15.58 -18.33
N ARG A 189 -7.61 14.56 -17.62
CA ARG A 189 -6.20 14.28 -17.40
C ARG A 189 -5.86 12.88 -17.89
N ALA A 190 -4.73 12.77 -18.58
CA ALA A 190 -4.09 11.51 -18.88
C ALA A 190 -2.64 11.57 -18.38
N ALA A 191 -2.18 10.51 -17.74
CA ALA A 191 -0.80 10.41 -17.27
C ALA A 191 -0.23 9.05 -17.64
N TYR A 192 0.93 9.05 -18.27
CA TYR A 192 1.74 7.87 -18.54
C TYR A 192 2.94 7.88 -17.61
N ASP A 193 3.07 6.83 -16.83
CA ASP A 193 4.11 6.66 -15.83
C ASP A 193 4.86 5.36 -16.15
N LYS A 194 6.14 5.49 -16.46
CA LYS A 194 7.04 4.37 -16.74
C LYS A 194 8.13 4.30 -15.69
N THR A 195 8.10 3.24 -14.90
CA THR A 195 9.15 2.92 -13.93
C THR A 195 10.20 2.00 -14.56
N TRP A 196 11.37 1.89 -13.96
CA TRP A 196 12.46 1.02 -14.42
C TRP A 196 12.86 1.24 -15.89
N LEU A 197 13.03 2.51 -16.31
CA LEU A 197 13.57 2.86 -17.63
C LEU A 197 14.94 2.20 -17.92
N ASN A 198 15.68 1.93 -16.86
CA ASN A 198 17.01 1.32 -16.92
C ASN A 198 17.26 0.50 -15.64
N SER A 199 18.41 -0.19 -15.58
CA SER A 199 18.80 -1.06 -14.48
C SER A 199 19.01 -0.35 -13.13
N LEU A 200 19.01 0.96 -13.07
CA LEU A 200 19.08 1.76 -11.85
C LEU A 200 17.71 2.16 -11.30
N GLY A 201 16.63 1.91 -12.06
CA GLY A 201 15.26 2.26 -11.67
C GLY A 201 14.88 3.69 -12.01
N GLY A 202 15.31 4.19 -13.19
CA GLY A 202 14.86 5.48 -13.71
C GLY A 202 13.35 5.49 -13.94
N GLU A 203 12.68 6.65 -13.75
CA GLU A 203 11.25 6.82 -13.92
C GLU A 203 10.94 8.01 -14.80
N LEU A 204 9.93 7.87 -15.66
CA LEU A 204 9.42 8.90 -16.55
C LEU A 204 7.92 9.05 -16.33
N LEU A 205 7.50 10.25 -15.97
CA LEU A 205 6.10 10.62 -15.90
C LEU A 205 5.79 11.65 -16.98
N VAL A 206 4.80 11.36 -17.83
CA VAL A 206 4.27 12.30 -18.83
C VAL A 206 2.82 12.56 -18.47
N VAL A 207 2.45 13.82 -18.34
CA VAL A 207 1.09 14.25 -17.98
C VAL A 207 0.56 15.18 -19.06
N GLY A 208 -0.68 14.95 -19.48
CA GLY A 208 -1.45 15.84 -20.34
C GLY A 208 -2.80 16.14 -19.70
N GLU A 209 -3.19 17.41 -19.72
CA GLU A 209 -4.50 17.87 -19.25
C GLU A 209 -5.15 18.77 -20.29
N ILE A 210 -6.46 18.68 -20.44
CA ILE A 210 -7.26 19.55 -21.31
C ILE A 210 -8.55 19.96 -20.59
N GLY A 211 -8.96 21.21 -20.80
CA GLY A 211 -10.16 21.78 -20.21
C GLY A 211 -9.89 23.18 -19.66
N ARG A 212 -10.40 23.49 -18.46
CA ARG A 212 -10.12 24.78 -17.79
C ARG A 212 -8.63 25.00 -17.60
N THR A 213 -7.92 23.96 -17.17
CA THR A 213 -6.47 23.90 -17.22
C THR A 213 -6.08 23.00 -18.39
N SER A 214 -5.23 23.49 -19.25
CA SER A 214 -4.63 22.71 -20.33
C SER A 214 -3.12 22.75 -20.17
N GLN A 215 -2.51 21.58 -19.95
CA GLN A 215 -1.06 21.51 -19.71
C GLN A 215 -0.46 20.20 -20.20
N ALA A 216 0.82 20.26 -20.51
CA ALA A 216 1.68 19.10 -20.69
C ALA A 216 2.88 19.20 -19.75
N ALA A 217 3.26 18.09 -19.15
CA ALA A 217 4.42 18.02 -18.26
C ALA A 217 5.16 16.70 -18.49
N VAL A 218 6.48 16.75 -18.32
CA VAL A 218 7.36 15.60 -18.35
C VAL A 218 8.28 15.69 -17.14
N ASP A 219 8.27 14.66 -16.31
CA ASP A 219 9.14 14.52 -15.13
C ASP A 219 10.03 13.29 -15.32
N LEU A 220 11.31 13.45 -15.08
CA LEU A 220 12.31 12.41 -15.10
C LEU A 220 12.96 12.30 -13.72
N TYR A 221 12.92 11.11 -13.16
CA TYR A 221 13.66 10.76 -11.93
C TYR A 221 14.69 9.70 -12.29
N GLN A 222 15.97 9.92 -11.95
CA GLN A 222 17.06 9.03 -12.31
C GLN A 222 17.93 8.72 -11.08
N PRO A 223 17.77 7.51 -10.47
CA PRO A 223 18.74 7.03 -9.49
C PRO A 223 20.14 6.88 -10.11
N LEU A 224 21.15 7.22 -9.34
CA LEU A 224 22.56 7.19 -9.77
C LEU A 224 23.30 5.92 -9.32
N ASP A 225 22.70 5.14 -8.42
CA ASP A 225 23.24 3.85 -7.98
C ASP A 225 22.12 2.80 -7.86
N ALA A 226 22.49 1.52 -7.94
CA ALA A 226 21.55 0.41 -7.91
C ALA A 226 20.77 0.28 -6.58
N ARG A 227 21.30 0.83 -5.48
CA ARG A 227 20.59 0.93 -4.19
C ARG A 227 19.73 2.18 -4.09
N GLN A 228 19.69 3.00 -5.15
CA GLN A 228 18.89 4.22 -5.25
C GLN A 228 19.12 5.21 -4.09
N ARG A 229 20.35 5.34 -3.61
CA ARG A 229 20.69 6.27 -2.52
C ARG A 229 20.80 7.70 -3.01
N TYR A 230 21.31 7.90 -4.20
CA TYR A 230 21.49 9.19 -4.86
C TYR A 230 20.64 9.25 -6.11
N PHE A 231 20.10 10.42 -6.40
CA PHE A 231 19.29 10.61 -7.60
C PHE A 231 19.45 12.00 -8.18
N MET A 232 19.10 12.12 -9.44
CA MET A 232 18.83 13.37 -10.14
C MET A 232 17.38 13.39 -10.59
N GLU A 233 16.83 14.58 -10.69
CA GLU A 233 15.48 14.81 -11.20
C GLU A 233 15.46 15.98 -12.16
N GLY A 234 14.56 15.94 -13.13
CA GLY A 234 14.34 17.02 -14.06
C GLY A 234 12.88 17.06 -14.50
N ALA A 235 12.35 18.26 -14.65
CA ALA A 235 10.99 18.43 -15.14
C ALA A 235 10.90 19.56 -16.14
N LEU A 236 9.99 19.38 -17.11
CA LEU A 236 9.55 20.40 -18.05
C LEU A 236 8.03 20.46 -18.02
N PHE A 237 7.48 21.65 -18.03
CA PHE A 237 6.04 21.83 -18.12
C PHE A 237 5.68 23.06 -18.94
N TYR A 238 4.56 22.99 -19.62
CA TYR A 238 3.93 24.09 -20.31
C TYR A 238 2.41 23.93 -20.26
N GLY A 239 1.71 25.04 -20.04
CA GLY A 239 0.26 25.00 -19.98
C GLY A 239 -0.37 26.37 -19.92
N LYS A 240 -1.71 26.34 -19.92
CA LYS A 240 -2.54 27.53 -19.77
C LYS A 240 -3.72 27.26 -18.87
N GLU A 241 -4.19 28.33 -18.23
CA GLU A 241 -5.30 28.30 -17.27
C GLU A 241 -6.08 29.60 -17.34
N MET A 242 -7.42 29.51 -17.25
CA MET A 242 -8.27 30.69 -17.16
C MET A 242 -8.40 31.14 -15.72
N ILE A 243 -8.02 32.39 -15.43
CA ILE A 243 -8.11 33.02 -14.13
C ILE A 243 -9.10 34.16 -14.17
N GLY A 244 -10.18 34.04 -13.39
CA GLY A 244 -11.19 35.09 -13.24
C GLY A 244 -10.88 36.02 -12.07
N PHE A 245 -10.98 37.33 -12.30
CA PHE A 245 -10.93 38.34 -11.25
C PHE A 245 -12.32 38.77 -10.87
N TYR A 246 -12.63 38.76 -9.59
CA TYR A 246 -13.93 39.06 -9.03
C TYR A 246 -13.82 40.19 -8.01
N GLN A 247 -14.85 41.06 -7.97
CA GLN A 247 -15.05 42.07 -6.94
C GLN A 247 -16.54 42.08 -6.56
N ASP A 248 -16.84 42.01 -5.27
CA ASP A 248 -18.22 42.01 -4.75
C ASP A 248 -19.13 40.97 -5.46
N ASP A 249 -18.62 39.72 -5.63
CA ASP A 249 -19.28 38.63 -6.34
C ASP A 249 -19.53 38.88 -7.86
N HIS A 250 -19.01 39.97 -8.43
CA HIS A 250 -19.08 40.24 -9.86
C HIS A 250 -17.75 39.98 -10.54
N LYS A 251 -17.79 39.26 -11.65
CA LYS A 251 -16.61 38.99 -12.46
C LYS A 251 -16.22 40.26 -13.23
N LEU A 252 -15.02 40.75 -13.00
CA LEU A 252 -14.49 41.96 -13.61
C LEU A 252 -13.68 41.68 -14.89
N ALA A 253 -12.89 40.63 -14.86
CA ALA A 253 -12.00 40.27 -15.95
C ALA A 253 -11.66 38.78 -15.94
N ASP A 254 -11.36 38.24 -17.12
CA ASP A 254 -10.75 36.94 -17.31
C ASP A 254 -9.37 37.13 -17.96
N PHE A 255 -8.39 36.44 -17.40
CA PHE A 255 -7.08 36.31 -17.99
C PHE A 255 -6.80 34.85 -18.37
N GLU A 256 -6.23 34.66 -19.55
CA GLU A 256 -5.58 33.41 -19.90
C GLU A 256 -4.14 33.51 -19.42
N GLN A 257 -3.79 32.70 -18.40
CA GLN A 257 -2.42 32.62 -17.88
C GLN A 257 -1.70 31.48 -18.61
N PHE A 258 -0.64 31.83 -19.32
CA PHE A 258 0.33 30.88 -19.83
C PHE A 258 1.43 30.66 -18.78
N LYS A 259 1.77 29.42 -18.53
CA LYS A 259 2.81 29.03 -17.58
C LYS A 259 3.74 28.02 -18.23
N GLY A 260 5.01 28.24 -18.08
CA GLY A 260 6.03 27.29 -18.53
C GLY A 260 7.19 27.26 -17.56
N GLY A 261 7.96 26.18 -17.61
CA GLY A 261 9.11 26.10 -16.75
C GLY A 261 9.92 24.82 -16.91
N ALA A 262 11.10 24.88 -16.30
CA ALA A 262 12.02 23.76 -16.20
C ALA A 262 12.57 23.69 -14.77
N SER A 263 12.87 22.49 -14.32
CA SER A 263 13.61 22.26 -13.06
C SER A 263 14.65 21.17 -13.23
N LEU A 264 15.75 21.30 -12.49
CA LEU A 264 16.79 20.29 -12.36
C LEU A 264 17.19 20.21 -10.90
N GLY A 265 17.29 19.01 -10.37
CA GLY A 265 17.67 18.76 -8.99
C GLY A 265 18.49 17.49 -8.82
N ALA A 266 19.09 17.38 -7.65
CA ALA A 266 19.76 16.18 -7.20
C ALA A 266 19.52 15.98 -5.71
N GLY A 267 19.55 14.75 -5.26
CA GLY A 267 19.24 14.45 -3.86
C GLY A 267 19.72 13.10 -3.39
N ILE A 268 19.40 12.84 -2.14
CA ILE A 268 19.67 11.58 -1.44
C ILE A 268 18.40 11.02 -0.82
N ASN A 269 18.26 9.71 -0.90
CA ASN A 269 17.24 8.95 -0.19
C ASN A 269 17.76 8.54 1.19
N VAL A 270 17.11 8.99 2.25
CA VAL A 270 17.48 8.70 3.64
C VAL A 270 16.65 7.51 4.14
N GLY A 271 16.92 6.34 3.57
CA GLY A 271 16.18 5.12 3.88
C GLY A 271 14.67 5.28 3.69
N GLN A 272 13.89 5.01 4.72
CA GLN A 272 12.43 5.19 4.73
C GLN A 272 11.97 6.50 5.37
N LEU A 273 12.90 7.33 5.85
CA LEU A 273 12.58 8.58 6.53
C LEU A 273 12.18 9.69 5.55
N GLY A 274 12.67 9.61 4.30
CA GLY A 274 12.34 10.59 3.27
C GLY A 274 13.51 10.87 2.33
N GLN A 275 13.43 12.01 1.65
CA GLN A 275 14.41 12.47 0.68
C GLN A 275 14.88 13.87 1.06
N ILE A 276 16.14 14.14 0.80
CA ILE A 276 16.71 15.49 0.87
C ILE A 276 17.20 15.82 -0.53
N HIS A 277 16.69 16.87 -1.12
CA HIS A 277 17.10 17.31 -2.45
C HIS A 277 17.29 18.83 -2.50
N ALA A 278 18.12 19.24 -3.45
CA ALA A 278 18.30 20.63 -3.81
C ALA A 278 18.34 20.75 -5.33
N GLY A 279 17.82 21.84 -5.84
CA GLY A 279 17.73 22.02 -7.28
C GLY A 279 17.48 23.45 -7.67
N TRP A 280 17.45 23.68 -8.94
CA TRP A 280 17.10 24.93 -9.56
C TRP A 280 15.79 24.78 -10.32
N ARG A 281 14.94 25.83 -10.25
CA ARG A 281 13.68 25.93 -10.98
C ARG A 281 13.57 27.29 -11.64
N GLN A 282 13.24 27.31 -12.92
CA GLN A 282 12.85 28.49 -13.65
C GLN A 282 11.40 28.37 -14.07
N ARG A 283 10.64 29.43 -13.83
CA ARG A 283 9.24 29.56 -14.25
C ARG A 283 9.03 30.92 -14.90
N TRP A 284 8.26 30.94 -15.97
CA TRP A 284 7.77 32.15 -16.62
C TRP A 284 6.26 32.08 -16.74
N LEU A 285 5.64 33.22 -16.55
CA LEU A 285 4.20 33.43 -16.60
C LEU A 285 3.91 34.56 -17.55
N GLU A 286 2.87 34.38 -18.34
CA GLU A 286 2.35 35.39 -19.26
C GLU A 286 0.84 35.43 -19.06
N TYR A 287 0.26 36.62 -19.03
CA TYR A 287 -1.15 36.84 -18.78
C TYR A 287 -1.71 37.68 -19.91
N ASP A 288 -2.70 37.16 -20.61
CA ASP A 288 -3.44 37.84 -21.66
C ASP A 288 -4.89 38.10 -21.22
N LEU A 289 -5.34 39.34 -21.28
CA LEU A 289 -6.72 39.69 -20.96
C LEU A 289 -7.66 39.14 -22.02
N THR A 290 -8.56 38.23 -21.63
CA THR A 290 -9.50 37.59 -22.54
C THR A 290 -10.88 38.26 -22.51
N THR A 291 -11.29 38.71 -21.32
CA THR A 291 -12.57 39.38 -21.10
C THR A 291 -12.38 40.51 -20.12
N GLY A 292 -12.92 41.69 -20.42
CA GLY A 292 -12.79 42.89 -19.61
C GLY A 292 -12.33 44.08 -20.42
N ILE A 293 -12.26 45.27 -19.79
CA ILE A 293 -11.78 46.49 -20.41
C ILE A 293 -10.36 46.73 -19.95
N PRO A 294 -9.36 46.86 -20.85
CA PRO A 294 -8.02 47.17 -20.48
C PRO A 294 -7.93 48.46 -19.68
N SER A 295 -7.19 48.45 -18.58
CA SER A 295 -6.99 49.60 -17.71
C SER A 295 -5.60 49.53 -17.07
N SER A 296 -5.22 50.57 -16.33
CA SER A 296 -3.97 50.54 -15.56
C SER A 296 -3.91 49.44 -14.50
N SER A 297 -5.09 48.98 -14.01
CA SER A 297 -5.20 47.88 -13.06
C SER A 297 -5.33 46.51 -13.76
N PHE A 298 -5.77 46.51 -15.01
CA PHE A 298 -5.93 45.28 -15.85
C PHE A 298 -5.29 45.56 -17.22
N PRO A 299 -3.95 45.46 -17.34
CA PRO A 299 -3.27 45.63 -18.62
C PRO A 299 -3.68 44.47 -19.58
N GLU A 300 -3.63 44.75 -20.88
CA GLU A 300 -3.94 43.77 -21.88
C GLU A 300 -3.04 42.53 -21.82
N ARG A 301 -1.76 42.76 -21.48
CA ARG A 301 -0.76 41.70 -21.32
C ARG A 301 0.26 42.09 -20.27
N PHE A 302 0.71 41.12 -19.49
CA PHE A 302 1.87 41.28 -18.61
C PHE A 302 2.61 39.95 -18.42
N GLU A 303 3.88 40.04 -18.10
CA GLU A 303 4.77 38.90 -17.95
C GLU A 303 5.43 38.93 -16.58
N ASP A 304 5.66 37.76 -16.01
CA ASP A 304 6.42 37.56 -14.79
C ASP A 304 7.34 36.33 -14.93
N SER A 305 8.53 36.43 -14.33
CA SER A 305 9.45 35.30 -14.30
C SER A 305 10.07 35.14 -12.93
N ASN A 306 10.16 33.94 -12.45
CA ASN A 306 10.72 33.61 -11.16
C ASN A 306 11.69 32.42 -11.29
N SER A 307 12.85 32.52 -10.60
CA SER A 307 13.85 31.48 -10.48
C SER A 307 14.20 31.26 -9.01
N GLY A 308 14.33 30.00 -8.59
CA GLY A 308 14.67 29.62 -7.21
C GLY A 308 15.39 28.28 -7.14
#